data_c1f7f436a0c9156bcdaa8821fff017b8
#
_entry.id   c1f7f436a0c9156bcdaa8821fff017b8
#
_cell.length_a   1.000
_cell.length_b   1.000
_cell.length_c   1.000
_cell.angle_alpha   90.00
_cell.angle_beta   90.00
_cell.angle_gamma   90.00
#
_symmetry.space_group_name_H-M   'P 1'
#
loop_
_entity.id
_entity.type
_entity.pdbx_description
1 polymer ?
#
loop_
_entity_poly.entity_id
_entity_poly.type
_entity_poly.pdbx_seq_one_letter_code
_entity_poly.pdbx_strand_id
1 'polypeptide(L)'
;GEPLMNVKAIDEICEGLLAKEITFKSTMISNGILFSDEVIAKAKKIWNLQNVRITLDGTENVYNTTKNYKNYVGNPYQKVLNNIDNLLSNGISVTIRLNIEDKNILDVKVLTRLLSDKYRGNNLLDFMLRPLNNTSTNNQIESIGRSRDNILKEITLMKDKLFEDGFLVNCGKLTGLTLCSCIADSGKYIAIKPNGELAYCSSDFD
;
A
#
# COMPACT_ATOMS: atom_id res chain seq x y z
N GLY A 1 1.42 -11.48 -4.36
CA GLY A 1 2.84 -11.73 -4.28
C GLY A 1 3.66 -10.45 -4.21
N GLU A 2 4.97 -10.57 -4.01
CA GLU A 2 5.90 -9.42 -4.01
C GLU A 2 6.45 -9.19 -5.42
N PRO A 3 6.15 -8.07 -6.10
CA PRO A 3 6.58 -7.85 -7.49
C PRO A 3 8.10 -7.83 -7.65
N LEU A 4 8.83 -7.32 -6.67
CA LEU A 4 10.30 -7.24 -6.73
C LEU A 4 11.01 -8.60 -6.64
N MET A 5 10.30 -9.69 -6.44
CA MET A 5 10.83 -11.04 -6.62
C MET A 5 11.08 -11.38 -8.09
N ASN A 6 10.50 -10.62 -9.02
CA ASN A 6 10.67 -10.82 -10.47
C ASN A 6 10.93 -9.49 -11.19
N VAL A 7 12.02 -8.84 -10.80
CA VAL A 7 12.48 -7.58 -11.41
C VAL A 7 12.65 -7.72 -12.92
N LYS A 8 13.11 -8.88 -13.40
CA LYS A 8 13.32 -9.14 -14.83
C LYS A 8 12.02 -8.98 -15.64
N ALA A 9 10.91 -9.53 -15.15
CA ALA A 9 9.63 -9.39 -15.83
C ALA A 9 9.15 -7.92 -15.86
N ILE A 10 9.41 -7.16 -14.79
CA ILE A 10 9.09 -5.73 -14.76
C ILE A 10 9.92 -4.97 -15.80
N ASP A 11 11.23 -5.26 -15.87
CA ASP A 11 12.12 -4.66 -16.87
C ASP A 11 11.62 -4.97 -18.28
N GLU A 12 11.35 -6.23 -18.60
CA GLU A 12 10.88 -6.66 -19.92
C GLU A 12 9.58 -5.96 -20.34
N ILE A 13 8.61 -5.82 -19.42
CA ILE A 13 7.34 -5.12 -19.70
C ILE A 13 7.60 -3.64 -19.96
N CYS A 14 8.34 -2.98 -19.09
CA CYS A 14 8.56 -1.53 -19.19
C CYS A 14 9.45 -1.18 -20.41
N GLU A 15 10.50 -1.94 -20.66
CA GLU A 15 11.34 -1.77 -21.86
C GLU A 15 10.56 -2.04 -23.15
N GLY A 16 9.67 -3.04 -23.14
CA GLY A 16 8.78 -3.30 -24.26
C GLY A 16 7.80 -2.16 -24.57
N LEU A 17 7.30 -1.47 -23.53
CA LEU A 17 6.48 -0.27 -23.70
C LEU A 17 7.31 0.89 -24.25
N LEU A 18 8.51 1.12 -23.69
CA LEU A 18 9.42 2.17 -24.14
C LEU A 18 9.85 1.97 -25.61
N ALA A 19 10.15 0.73 -26.01
CA ALA A 19 10.53 0.39 -27.39
C ALA A 19 9.39 0.66 -28.40
N LYS A 20 8.14 0.71 -27.92
CA LYS A 20 6.97 1.08 -28.73
C LYS A 20 6.58 2.56 -28.58
N GLU A 21 7.43 3.37 -27.98
CA GLU A 21 7.20 4.79 -27.72
C GLU A 21 5.91 5.06 -26.91
N ILE A 22 5.46 4.09 -26.10
CA ILE A 22 4.29 4.23 -25.25
C ILE A 22 4.67 4.98 -23.98
N THR A 23 4.08 6.15 -23.79
CA THR A 23 4.20 6.91 -22.54
C THR A 23 3.31 6.27 -21.46
N PHE A 24 3.89 5.94 -20.34
CA PHE A 24 3.17 5.36 -19.20
C PHE A 24 3.66 5.92 -17.86
N LYS A 25 2.87 5.73 -16.83
CA LYS A 25 3.25 5.92 -15.42
C LYS A 25 2.96 4.62 -14.68
N SER A 26 3.85 4.21 -13.81
CA SER A 26 3.62 3.01 -13.02
C SER A 26 3.42 3.30 -11.54
N THR A 27 2.71 2.42 -10.88
CA THR A 27 2.58 2.37 -9.42
C THR A 27 2.81 0.93 -8.98
N MET A 28 3.35 0.74 -7.77
CA MET A 28 3.68 -0.58 -7.27
C MET A 28 3.10 -0.79 -5.88
N ILE A 29 2.59 -1.99 -5.61
CA ILE A 29 2.24 -2.45 -4.26
C ILE A 29 3.32 -3.44 -3.86
N SER A 30 4.03 -3.15 -2.77
CA SER A 30 5.18 -3.94 -2.31
C SER A 30 5.18 -4.05 -0.78
N ASN A 31 5.87 -5.05 -0.26
CA ASN A 31 6.21 -5.11 1.16
C ASN A 31 7.35 -4.16 1.55
N GLY A 32 8.03 -3.57 0.58
CA GLY A 32 9.05 -2.55 0.77
C GLY A 32 10.45 -3.05 1.08
N ILE A 33 10.66 -4.36 1.29
CA ILE A 33 11.95 -4.87 1.80
C ILE A 33 13.05 -4.97 0.73
N LEU A 34 12.66 -5.14 -0.54
CA LEU A 34 13.58 -5.42 -1.65
C LEU A 34 14.05 -4.17 -2.43
N PHE A 35 13.68 -2.97 -2.00
CA PHE A 35 14.17 -1.74 -2.62
C PHE A 35 15.65 -1.51 -2.26
N SER A 36 16.53 -1.84 -3.20
CA SER A 36 17.93 -1.44 -3.17
C SER A 36 18.16 -0.19 -4.03
N ASP A 37 19.32 0.44 -3.93
CA ASP A 37 19.67 1.60 -4.76
C ASP A 37 19.61 1.25 -6.25
N GLU A 38 20.01 0.04 -6.62
CA GLU A 38 19.92 -0.47 -8.00
C GLU A 38 18.46 -0.57 -8.46
N VAL A 39 17.60 -1.14 -7.62
CA VAL A 39 16.15 -1.25 -7.90
C VAL A 39 15.51 0.13 -8.05
N ILE A 40 15.84 1.07 -7.17
CA ILE A 40 15.35 2.45 -7.22
C ILE A 40 15.83 3.17 -8.49
N ALA A 41 17.07 2.94 -8.91
CA ALA A 41 17.59 3.50 -10.15
C ALA A 41 16.81 2.99 -11.38
N LYS A 42 16.47 1.70 -11.44
CA LYS A 42 15.59 1.12 -12.47
C LYS A 42 14.18 1.67 -12.39
N ALA A 43 13.62 1.78 -11.18
CA ALA A 43 12.29 2.33 -10.94
C ALA A 43 12.12 3.74 -11.54
N LYS A 44 13.16 4.56 -11.48
CA LYS A 44 13.16 5.91 -12.08
C LYS A 44 13.37 5.88 -13.59
N LYS A 45 14.36 5.13 -14.08
CA LYS A 45 14.83 5.21 -15.47
C LYS A 45 13.99 4.37 -16.44
N ILE A 46 13.54 3.20 -16.00
CA ILE A 46 12.90 2.19 -16.87
C ILE A 46 11.42 2.09 -16.54
N TRP A 47 11.06 1.99 -15.25
CA TRP A 47 9.67 1.71 -14.87
C TRP A 47 8.79 2.95 -14.78
N ASN A 48 9.35 4.16 -14.86
CA ASN A 48 8.65 5.42 -14.64
C ASN A 48 7.73 5.37 -13.40
N LEU A 49 8.30 4.83 -12.29
CA LEU A 49 7.58 4.56 -11.05
C LEU A 49 7.30 5.87 -10.31
N GLN A 50 6.01 6.20 -10.15
CA GLN A 50 5.58 7.44 -9.52
C GLN A 50 5.23 7.25 -8.04
N ASN A 51 4.68 6.08 -7.69
CA ASN A 51 4.23 5.80 -6.33
C ASN A 51 4.45 4.34 -5.95
N VAL A 52 4.88 4.12 -4.71
CA VAL A 52 4.94 2.80 -4.10
C VAL A 52 4.01 2.77 -2.90
N ARG A 53 3.09 1.80 -2.89
CA ARG A 53 2.27 1.52 -1.72
C ARG A 53 2.93 0.43 -0.89
N ILE A 54 3.31 0.80 0.34
CA ILE A 54 3.99 -0.10 1.28
C ILE A 54 3.07 -0.37 2.48
N THR A 55 2.88 -1.64 2.83
CA THR A 55 2.05 -2.02 3.98
C THR A 55 2.89 -2.12 5.24
N LEU A 56 2.54 -1.32 6.26
CA LEU A 56 3.07 -1.39 7.61
C LEU A 56 1.91 -1.68 8.57
N ASP A 57 1.85 -2.88 9.13
CA ASP A 57 0.68 -3.34 9.90
C ASP A 57 0.85 -3.17 11.42
N GLY A 58 1.90 -2.47 11.88
CA GLY A 58 2.16 -2.22 13.31
C GLY A 58 3.54 -1.62 13.55
N THR A 59 3.83 -1.31 14.82
CA THR A 59 5.16 -0.89 15.27
C THR A 59 6.19 -2.00 15.07
N GLU A 60 7.46 -1.72 15.31
CA GLU A 60 8.56 -2.63 15.04
C GLU A 60 8.33 -4.06 15.54
N ASN A 61 7.92 -4.20 16.80
CA ASN A 61 7.69 -5.52 17.41
C ASN A 61 6.54 -6.27 16.73
N VAL A 62 5.42 -5.59 16.49
CA VAL A 62 4.24 -6.18 15.85
C VAL A 62 4.54 -6.51 14.39
N TYR A 63 5.20 -5.60 13.67
CA TYR A 63 5.59 -5.80 12.28
C TYR A 63 6.50 -7.02 12.12
N ASN A 64 7.61 -7.06 12.87
CA ASN A 64 8.58 -8.14 12.77
C ASN A 64 7.97 -9.52 13.12
N THR A 65 7.10 -9.55 14.12
CA THR A 65 6.40 -10.78 14.53
C THR A 65 5.38 -11.23 13.48
N THR A 66 4.59 -10.28 12.94
CA THR A 66 3.52 -10.58 11.98
C THR A 66 4.06 -10.96 10.61
N LYS A 67 5.05 -10.24 10.09
CA LYS A 67 5.67 -10.52 8.78
C LYS A 67 6.57 -11.74 8.79
N ASN A 68 7.24 -12.02 9.92
CA ASN A 68 8.05 -13.20 10.15
C ASN A 68 8.88 -13.63 8.92
N TYR A 69 9.71 -12.70 8.41
CA TYR A 69 10.55 -12.96 7.24
C TYR A 69 11.57 -14.07 7.55
N LYS A 70 11.29 -15.27 7.04
CA LYS A 70 12.18 -16.41 7.21
C LYS A 70 13.53 -16.13 6.53
N ASN A 71 14.61 -16.48 7.24
CA ASN A 71 15.98 -16.31 6.74
C ASN A 71 16.46 -14.87 6.49
N TYR A 72 15.71 -13.86 6.95
CA TYR A 72 16.19 -12.48 6.89
C TYR A 72 17.11 -12.19 8.08
N VAL A 73 18.32 -11.72 7.78
CA VAL A 73 19.29 -11.31 8.81
C VAL A 73 19.17 -9.81 9.03
N GLY A 74 18.88 -9.42 10.28
CA GLY A 74 18.70 -8.03 10.67
C GLY A 74 17.28 -7.68 11.07
N ASN A 75 16.96 -6.39 11.05
CA ASN A 75 15.65 -5.87 11.44
C ASN A 75 14.81 -5.51 10.18
N PRO A 76 13.79 -6.32 9.81
CA PRO A 76 12.99 -6.07 8.61
C PRO A 76 12.23 -4.74 8.66
N TYR A 77 11.70 -4.37 9.83
CA TYR A 77 10.99 -3.09 10.00
C TYR A 77 11.90 -1.90 9.69
N GLN A 78 13.10 -1.88 10.28
CA GLN A 78 14.06 -0.81 10.04
C GLN A 78 14.54 -0.78 8.59
N LYS A 79 14.71 -1.96 7.97
CA LYS A 79 15.05 -2.04 6.54
C LYS A 79 13.98 -1.39 5.66
N VAL A 80 12.69 -1.65 5.95
CA VAL A 80 11.59 -1.05 5.19
C VAL A 80 11.53 0.46 5.40
N LEU A 81 11.73 0.97 6.64
CA LEU A 81 11.79 2.41 6.88
C LEU A 81 12.93 3.08 6.12
N ASN A 82 14.13 2.49 6.11
CA ASN A 82 15.26 3.00 5.35
C ASN A 82 14.98 3.00 3.84
N ASN A 83 14.28 1.99 3.33
CA ASN A 83 13.88 1.93 1.94
C ASN A 83 12.80 2.99 1.60
N ILE A 84 11.89 3.30 2.54
CA ILE A 84 10.95 4.42 2.39
C ILE A 84 11.72 5.73 2.29
N ASP A 85 12.67 5.97 3.20
CA ASP A 85 13.52 7.17 3.18
C ASP A 85 14.27 7.32 1.85
N ASN A 86 14.77 6.21 1.32
CA ASN A 86 15.49 6.18 0.05
C ASN A 86 14.56 6.43 -1.16
N LEU A 87 13.35 5.87 -1.17
CA LEU A 87 12.34 6.15 -2.20
C LEU A 87 11.99 7.64 -2.24
N LEU A 88 11.68 8.23 -1.07
CA LEU A 88 11.31 9.64 -0.93
C LEU A 88 12.45 10.56 -1.37
N SER A 89 13.69 10.29 -0.96
CA SER A 89 14.87 11.07 -1.35
C SER A 89 15.16 11.00 -2.86
N ASN A 90 14.70 9.95 -3.52
CA ASN A 90 14.78 9.80 -4.97
C ASN A 90 13.56 10.36 -5.73
N GLY A 91 12.63 11.03 -5.05
CA GLY A 91 11.46 11.68 -5.65
C GLY A 91 10.33 10.70 -6.01
N ILE A 92 10.37 9.46 -5.50
CA ILE A 92 9.29 8.49 -5.66
C ILE A 92 8.36 8.63 -4.47
N SER A 93 7.09 8.90 -4.72
CA SER A 93 6.11 9.04 -3.63
C SER A 93 5.81 7.68 -2.98
N VAL A 94 5.50 7.72 -1.68
CA VAL A 94 5.17 6.53 -0.91
C VAL A 94 3.82 6.69 -0.24
N THR A 95 2.94 5.71 -0.45
CA THR A 95 1.69 5.59 0.31
C THR A 95 1.86 4.50 1.36
N ILE A 96 1.89 4.88 2.64
CA ILE A 96 1.90 3.90 3.73
C ILE A 96 0.49 3.38 3.94
N ARG A 97 0.29 2.09 3.67
CA ARG A 97 -0.96 1.40 3.93
C ARG A 97 -0.94 0.78 5.32
N LEU A 98 -1.94 1.13 6.12
CA LEU A 98 -2.18 0.60 7.45
C LEU A 98 -3.45 -0.26 7.41
N ASN A 99 -3.32 -1.57 7.61
CA ASN A 99 -4.47 -2.46 7.75
C ASN A 99 -4.86 -2.54 9.23
N ILE A 100 -6.11 -2.22 9.53
CA ILE A 100 -6.59 -1.99 10.89
C ILE A 100 -7.67 -3.00 11.25
N GLU A 101 -7.47 -3.67 12.38
CA GLU A 101 -8.42 -4.59 13.01
C GLU A 101 -8.39 -4.38 14.54
N ASP A 102 -9.36 -4.94 15.26
CA ASP A 102 -9.48 -4.75 16.71
C ASP A 102 -8.20 -5.09 17.47
N LYS A 103 -7.50 -6.16 17.07
CA LYS A 103 -6.31 -6.62 17.77
C LYS A 103 -5.09 -5.73 17.60
N ASN A 104 -5.02 -4.90 16.54
CA ASN A 104 -3.85 -4.06 16.26
C ASN A 104 -4.11 -2.55 16.34
N ILE A 105 -5.34 -2.10 16.55
CA ILE A 105 -5.74 -0.70 16.46
C ILE A 105 -4.92 0.22 17.38
N LEU A 106 -4.61 -0.22 18.61
CA LEU A 106 -3.82 0.55 19.56
C LEU A 106 -2.36 0.70 19.10
N ASP A 107 -1.79 -0.37 18.57
CA ASP A 107 -0.44 -0.37 18.03
C ASP A 107 -0.34 0.47 16.75
N VAL A 108 -1.34 0.37 15.87
CA VAL A 108 -1.43 1.21 14.65
C VAL A 108 -1.55 2.69 14.99
N LYS A 109 -2.27 3.07 16.06
CA LYS A 109 -2.30 4.46 16.54
C LYS A 109 -0.91 4.97 16.93
N VAL A 110 -0.14 4.16 17.66
CA VAL A 110 1.24 4.49 18.01
C VAL A 110 2.10 4.62 16.76
N LEU A 111 2.01 3.64 15.86
CA LEU A 111 2.73 3.67 14.59
C LEU A 111 2.40 4.92 13.76
N THR A 112 1.13 5.24 13.62
CA THR A 112 0.66 6.41 12.86
C THR A 112 1.29 7.70 13.39
N ARG A 113 1.35 7.86 14.72
CA ARG A 113 1.99 9.00 15.35
C ARG A 113 3.49 9.06 15.07
N LEU A 114 4.20 7.94 15.27
CA LEU A 114 5.64 7.85 15.02
C LEU A 114 5.99 8.20 13.56
N LEU A 115 5.19 7.71 12.60
CA LEU A 115 5.38 7.99 11.19
C LEU A 115 5.04 9.45 10.84
N SER A 116 3.96 10.00 11.42
CA SER A 116 3.59 11.40 11.26
C SER A 116 4.71 12.33 11.77
N ASP A 117 5.24 12.06 12.97
CA ASP A 117 6.33 12.86 13.53
C ASP A 117 7.61 12.76 12.68
N LYS A 118 7.94 11.55 12.20
CA LYS A 118 9.12 11.32 11.36
C LYS A 118 9.05 12.00 9.99
N TYR A 119 7.88 11.97 9.34
CA TYR A 119 7.72 12.40 7.95
C TYR A 119 6.97 13.73 7.78
N ARG A 120 6.74 14.45 8.87
CA ARG A 120 6.05 15.76 8.85
C ARG A 120 6.65 16.70 7.81
N GLY A 121 5.79 17.28 6.99
CA GLY A 121 6.20 18.20 5.91
C GLY A 121 6.74 17.52 4.64
N ASN A 122 6.76 16.19 4.58
CA ASN A 122 7.13 15.49 3.35
C ASN A 122 5.89 15.29 2.46
N ASN A 123 5.79 16.06 1.38
CA ASN A 123 4.67 16.04 0.44
C ASN A 123 4.67 14.84 -0.53
N LEU A 124 5.69 13.99 -0.48
CA LEU A 124 5.76 12.75 -1.26
C LEU A 124 5.26 11.53 -0.48
N LEU A 125 4.88 11.72 0.81
CA LEU A 125 4.36 10.63 1.63
C LEU A 125 2.91 10.88 1.99
N ASP A 126 2.09 9.87 1.80
CA ASP A 126 0.69 9.86 2.22
C ASP A 126 0.31 8.55 2.96
N PHE A 127 -0.90 8.55 3.54
CA PHE A 127 -1.40 7.42 4.32
C PHE A 127 -2.68 6.86 3.73
N MET A 128 -2.81 5.54 3.79
CA MET A 128 -4.02 4.81 3.46
C MET A 128 -4.43 3.91 4.62
N LEU A 129 -5.44 4.33 5.37
CA LEU A 129 -5.99 3.56 6.48
C LEU A 129 -7.15 2.69 5.98
N ARG A 130 -7.04 1.38 6.17
CA ARG A 130 -8.03 0.40 5.70
C ARG A 130 -8.48 -0.51 6.82
N PRO A 131 -9.78 -0.55 7.15
CA PRO A 131 -10.31 -1.59 8.01
C PRO A 131 -10.18 -2.94 7.30
N LEU A 132 -9.68 -3.96 8.02
CA LEU A 132 -9.77 -5.34 7.55
C LEU A 132 -11.16 -5.88 7.89
N ASN A 133 -11.86 -6.37 6.88
CA ASN A 133 -13.09 -7.10 7.10
C ASN A 133 -12.72 -8.56 7.40
N ASN A 134 -12.99 -9.01 8.62
CA ASN A 134 -12.95 -10.44 8.89
C ASN A 134 -14.13 -11.09 8.17
N THR A 135 -13.89 -11.66 7.01
CA THR A 135 -14.89 -12.43 6.22
C THR A 135 -15.08 -13.84 6.74
N SER A 136 -14.68 -14.13 7.97
CA SER A 136 -14.87 -15.46 8.56
C SER A 136 -16.24 -15.59 9.24
N THR A 137 -17.14 -16.28 8.51
CA THR A 137 -18.23 -17.16 8.95
C THR A 137 -19.29 -16.66 9.95
N ASN A 138 -20.45 -16.47 9.43
CA ASN A 138 -21.84 -16.92 9.74
C ASN A 138 -22.36 -17.04 11.17
N ASN A 139 -21.82 -16.50 12.28
CA ASN A 139 -22.56 -16.61 13.55
C ASN A 139 -22.38 -15.47 14.57
N GLN A 140 -21.84 -14.30 14.20
CA GLN A 140 -21.65 -13.18 15.14
C GLN A 140 -21.94 -11.81 14.53
N ILE A 141 -23.08 -11.63 13.86
CA ILE A 141 -23.39 -10.42 13.09
C ILE A 141 -23.46 -9.16 14.00
N GLU A 142 -23.95 -9.27 15.22
CA GLU A 142 -24.10 -8.11 16.12
C GLU A 142 -22.78 -7.68 16.78
N SER A 143 -21.93 -8.64 17.17
CA SER A 143 -20.62 -8.32 17.74
C SER A 143 -19.65 -7.74 16.69
N ILE A 144 -19.74 -8.23 15.45
CA ILE A 144 -18.98 -7.73 14.30
C ILE A 144 -19.40 -6.29 13.94
N GLY A 145 -20.68 -5.94 14.03
CA GLY A 145 -21.17 -4.59 13.75
C GLY A 145 -20.59 -3.55 14.71
N ARG A 146 -20.66 -3.79 16.02
CA ARG A 146 -20.13 -2.85 17.05
C ARG A 146 -18.62 -2.68 16.98
N SER A 147 -17.90 -3.76 16.76
CA SER A 147 -16.45 -3.74 16.55
C SER A 147 -16.08 -2.90 15.32
N ARG A 148 -16.80 -3.08 14.21
CA ARG A 148 -16.58 -2.32 12.97
C ARG A 148 -16.83 -0.82 13.14
N ASP A 149 -17.88 -0.43 13.84
CA ASP A 149 -18.21 0.99 14.08
C ASP A 149 -17.13 1.66 14.94
N ASN A 150 -16.60 0.96 15.93
CA ASN A 150 -15.50 1.45 16.75
C ASN A 150 -14.21 1.61 15.93
N ILE A 151 -13.87 0.63 15.10
CA ILE A 151 -12.73 0.71 14.18
C ILE A 151 -12.87 1.92 13.24
N LEU A 152 -14.06 2.12 12.66
CA LEU A 152 -14.30 3.24 11.74
C LEU A 152 -14.17 4.60 12.43
N LYS A 153 -14.66 4.73 13.68
CA LYS A 153 -14.47 5.95 14.49
C LYS A 153 -13.00 6.23 14.73
N GLU A 154 -12.25 5.23 15.13
CA GLU A 154 -10.82 5.36 15.39
C GLU A 154 -10.02 5.69 14.14
N ILE A 155 -10.38 5.08 12.99
CA ILE A 155 -9.81 5.42 11.69
C ILE A 155 -10.09 6.89 11.36
N THR A 156 -11.30 7.38 11.62
CA THR A 156 -11.66 8.77 11.36
C THR A 156 -10.79 9.71 12.20
N LEU A 157 -10.67 9.46 13.51
CA LEU A 157 -9.81 10.25 14.40
C LEU A 157 -8.33 10.26 13.95
N MET A 158 -7.81 9.11 13.52
CA MET A 158 -6.44 9.03 13.00
C MET A 158 -6.29 9.82 11.70
N LYS A 159 -7.28 9.79 10.82
CA LYS A 159 -7.29 10.57 9.56
C LYS A 159 -7.30 12.06 9.81
N ASP A 160 -8.18 12.53 10.72
CA ASP A 160 -8.28 13.93 11.07
C ASP A 160 -6.94 14.43 11.62
N LYS A 161 -6.29 13.63 12.48
CA LYS A 161 -4.97 13.97 13.01
C LYS A 161 -3.89 14.02 11.96
N LEU A 162 -3.85 13.06 11.05
CA LEU A 162 -2.90 13.06 9.93
C LEU A 162 -3.11 14.26 9.00
N PHE A 163 -4.36 14.64 8.75
CA PHE A 163 -4.70 15.81 7.96
C PHE A 163 -4.25 17.11 8.64
N GLU A 164 -4.45 17.26 9.97
CA GLU A 164 -3.90 18.36 10.76
C GLU A 164 -2.37 18.44 10.70
N ASP A 165 -1.71 17.27 10.65
CA ASP A 165 -0.26 17.17 10.50
C ASP A 165 0.24 17.41 9.07
N GLY A 166 -0.68 17.71 8.12
CA GLY A 166 -0.38 18.11 6.75
C GLY A 166 -0.27 16.98 5.72
N PHE A 167 -0.68 15.74 6.08
CA PHE A 167 -0.65 14.63 5.15
C PHE A 167 -1.92 14.51 4.32
N LEU A 168 -1.76 14.09 3.07
CA LEU A 168 -2.88 13.61 2.28
C LEU A 168 -3.29 12.24 2.82
N VAL A 169 -4.53 12.13 3.26
CA VAL A 169 -5.07 10.86 3.71
C VAL A 169 -6.04 10.35 2.67
N ASN A 170 -5.67 9.27 1.98
CA ASN A 170 -6.57 8.63 1.03
C ASN A 170 -7.80 8.09 1.77
N CYS A 171 -8.79 8.94 1.92
CA CYS A 171 -10.14 8.53 2.19
C CYS A 171 -10.60 7.81 0.92
N GLY A 172 -10.70 6.49 0.93
CA GLY A 172 -11.57 5.84 -0.04
C GLY A 172 -12.86 6.65 0.01
N LYS A 173 -13.24 7.28 -1.11
CA LYS A 173 -14.39 8.18 -1.17
C LYS A 173 -15.60 7.48 -0.56
N LEU A 174 -15.91 7.78 0.69
CA LEU A 174 -17.26 7.70 1.25
C LEU A 174 -18.03 8.94 0.75
N THR A 175 -17.87 9.27 -0.51
CA THR A 175 -18.75 10.23 -1.14
C THR A 175 -19.98 9.45 -1.55
N GLY A 176 -21.11 9.87 -1.01
CA GLY A 176 -22.42 9.33 -1.37
C GLY A 176 -22.56 9.16 -2.87
N LEU A 177 -23.43 8.24 -3.24
CA LEU A 177 -23.90 7.94 -4.61
C LEU A 177 -23.09 8.62 -5.72
N THR A 178 -21.84 8.26 -5.87
CA THR A 178 -21.15 8.48 -7.12
C THR A 178 -21.67 7.40 -8.07
N LEU A 179 -22.34 7.81 -9.13
CA LEU A 179 -22.53 7.02 -10.34
C LEU A 179 -21.18 6.70 -10.99
N CYS A 180 -20.25 6.17 -10.20
CA CYS A 180 -19.02 5.59 -10.72
C CYS A 180 -19.36 4.16 -11.07
N SER A 181 -19.60 3.91 -12.34
CA SER A 181 -19.46 2.58 -12.88
C SER A 181 -18.16 1.95 -12.36
N CYS A 182 -18.21 0.67 -12.05
CA CYS A 182 -17.03 -0.08 -11.69
C CYS A 182 -15.96 0.16 -12.76
N ILE A 183 -14.69 0.24 -12.37
CA ILE A 183 -13.59 0.45 -13.32
C ILE A 183 -13.58 -0.64 -14.41
N ALA A 184 -14.05 -1.85 -14.08
CA ALA A 184 -14.23 -2.95 -15.03
C ALA A 184 -15.25 -2.61 -16.13
N ASP A 185 -16.33 -1.86 -15.81
CA ASP A 185 -17.35 -1.48 -16.77
C ASP A 185 -16.91 -0.33 -17.69
N SER A 186 -15.83 0.35 -17.32
CA SER A 186 -15.32 1.50 -18.09
C SER A 186 -14.64 1.10 -19.41
N GLY A 187 -14.28 -0.18 -19.60
CA GLY A 187 -13.46 -0.66 -20.71
C GLY A 187 -12.02 -0.12 -20.73
N LYS A 188 -11.62 0.59 -19.67
CA LYS A 188 -10.29 1.24 -19.56
C LYS A 188 -9.35 0.51 -18.60
N TYR A 189 -9.72 -0.68 -18.17
CA TYR A 189 -8.97 -1.48 -17.23
C TYR A 189 -8.80 -2.90 -17.76
N ILE A 190 -7.60 -3.41 -17.67
CA ILE A 190 -7.27 -4.81 -17.95
C ILE A 190 -6.37 -5.28 -16.81
N ALA A 191 -6.74 -6.40 -16.20
CA ALA A 191 -5.89 -7.13 -15.28
C ALA A 191 -5.21 -8.28 -16.04
N ILE A 192 -3.93 -8.49 -15.78
CA ILE A 192 -3.16 -9.61 -16.33
C ILE A 192 -2.91 -10.59 -15.20
N LYS A 193 -3.44 -11.81 -15.33
CA LYS A 193 -3.25 -12.88 -14.35
C LYS A 193 -1.81 -13.43 -14.38
N PRO A 194 -1.37 -14.15 -13.34
CA PRO A 194 -0.03 -14.74 -13.32
C PRO A 194 0.27 -15.72 -14.46
N ASN A 195 -0.76 -16.33 -15.03
CA ASN A 195 -0.68 -17.23 -16.20
C ASN A 195 -0.75 -16.49 -17.56
N GLY A 196 -0.83 -15.14 -17.53
CA GLY A 196 -0.92 -14.31 -18.73
C GLY A 196 -2.34 -14.09 -19.28
N GLU A 197 -3.37 -14.68 -18.67
CA GLU A 197 -4.76 -14.42 -19.07
C GLU A 197 -5.17 -12.99 -18.74
N LEU A 198 -6.03 -12.43 -19.59
CA LEU A 198 -6.60 -11.10 -19.37
C LEU A 198 -7.93 -11.21 -18.61
N ALA A 199 -8.14 -10.33 -17.65
CA ALA A 199 -9.38 -10.21 -16.89
C ALA A 199 -9.84 -8.75 -16.84
N TYR A 200 -11.13 -8.53 -16.72
CA TYR A 200 -11.71 -7.19 -16.59
C TYR A 200 -11.70 -6.68 -15.13
N CYS A 201 -11.43 -7.53 -14.17
CA CYS A 201 -11.39 -7.16 -12.76
C CYS A 201 -10.26 -7.91 -12.06
N SER A 202 -9.60 -7.23 -11.13
CA SER A 202 -8.59 -7.86 -10.26
C SER A 202 -9.19 -8.81 -9.21
N SER A 203 -10.51 -8.85 -9.09
CA SER A 203 -11.21 -9.81 -8.23
C SER A 203 -11.56 -11.14 -8.93
N ASP A 204 -11.32 -11.23 -10.23
CA ASP A 204 -11.54 -12.44 -11.03
C ASP A 204 -10.29 -13.37 -11.05
N PHE A 205 -9.57 -13.41 -9.94
CA PHE A 205 -8.36 -14.23 -9.81
C PHE A 205 -8.60 -15.59 -9.13
N ASP A 206 -9.84 -16.00 -8.96
CA ASP A 206 -10.21 -17.33 -8.43
C ASP A 206 -10.17 -18.41 -9.51
#